data_808c18f2531f9fb662d487e27713b3e6
#
_entry.id   808c18f2531f9fb662d487e27713b3e6
#
_cell.length_a   1.000
_cell.length_b   1.000
_cell.length_c   1.000
_cell.angle_alpha   90.00
_cell.angle_beta   90.00
_cell.angle_gamma   90.00
#
_symmetry.space_group_name_H-M   'P 1'
#
loop_
_entity.id
_entity.type
_entity.pdbx_description
1 polymer ?
#
loop_
_entity_poly.entity_id
_entity_poly.type
_entity_poly.pdbx_seq_one_letter_code
_entity_poly.pdbx_strand_id
1 'polypeptide(L)' 'MKVIELLMQGNKVWDKDKKGYFELDQDRKRLYFTDINTKRRRTNPTITLDLALREGEIYEEGDVVG' A
#
# COMPACT_ATOMS: atom_id res chain seq x y z
N MET A 1 -2.53 -13.06 -3.77
CA MET A 1 -2.75 -12.86 -2.32
C MET A 1 -3.54 -11.60 -2.10
N LYS A 2 -4.29 -11.55 -1.03
CA LYS A 2 -5.08 -10.36 -0.71
C LYS A 2 -4.21 -9.24 -0.18
N VAL A 3 -4.66 -8.00 -0.38
CA VAL A 3 -3.92 -6.81 0.05
C VAL A 3 -3.49 -6.91 1.52
N ILE A 4 -4.42 -7.30 2.40
CA ILE A 4 -4.11 -7.41 3.82
C ILE A 4 -3.00 -8.42 4.10
N GLU A 5 -2.98 -9.53 3.40
CA GLU A 5 -1.95 -10.55 3.57
C GLU A 5 -0.58 -10.02 3.17
N LEU A 6 -0.51 -9.32 2.04
CA LEU A 6 0.73 -8.74 1.56
C LEU A 6 1.26 -7.66 2.50
N LEU A 7 0.36 -6.80 3.01
CA LEU A 7 0.74 -5.76 3.96
C LEU A 7 1.28 -6.37 5.26
N MET A 8 0.65 -7.42 5.74
CA MET A 8 1.08 -8.09 6.97
C MET A 8 2.43 -8.77 6.80
N GLN A 9 2.80 -9.13 5.59
CA GLN A 9 4.10 -9.70 5.28
C GLN A 9 5.20 -8.65 5.10
N GLY A 10 4.85 -7.36 5.18
CA GLY A 10 5.81 -6.27 5.05
C GLY A 10 5.96 -5.74 3.63
N ASN A 11 5.10 -6.12 2.72
CA ASN A 11 5.16 -5.65 1.35
C ASN A 11 4.48 -4.29 1.19
N LYS A 12 4.93 -3.53 0.20
CA LYS A 12 4.21 -2.37 -0.31
C LYS A 12 3.25 -2.85 -1.38
N VAL A 13 2.03 -2.36 -1.35
CA VAL A 13 0.96 -2.85 -2.23
C VAL A 13 0.36 -1.69 -3.00
N TRP A 14 0.24 -1.87 -4.31
CA TRP A 14 -0.35 -0.87 -5.19
C TRP A 14 -1.78 -0.53 -4.80
N ASP A 15 -2.13 0.76 -4.96
CA ASP A 15 -3.51 1.20 -4.97
C ASP A 15 -4.20 0.69 -6.24
N LYS A 16 -5.53 0.63 -6.19
CA LYS A 16 -6.38 0.20 -7.30
C LYS A 16 -6.05 0.91 -8.62
N ASP A 17 -5.84 2.22 -8.55
CA ASP A 17 -5.58 3.04 -9.74
C ASP A 17 -4.09 3.22 -10.00
N LYS A 18 -3.24 2.57 -9.21
CA LYS A 18 -1.78 2.70 -9.29
C LYS A 18 -1.30 4.14 -9.18
N LYS A 19 -2.02 4.94 -8.42
CA LYS A 19 -1.61 6.32 -8.11
C LYS A 19 -0.63 6.40 -6.96
N GLY A 20 -0.51 5.34 -6.21
CA GLY A 20 0.38 5.24 -5.09
C GLY A 20 0.36 3.84 -4.51
N TYR A 21 1.00 3.67 -3.38
CA TYR A 21 1.05 2.37 -2.73
C TYR A 21 0.79 2.48 -1.24
N PHE A 22 0.29 1.40 -0.68
CA PHE A 22 0.09 1.25 0.75
C PHE A 22 1.24 0.50 1.37
N GLU A 23 1.59 0.85 2.59
CA GLU A 23 2.50 0.07 3.40
C GLU A 23 2.07 0.12 4.86
N LEU A 24 2.34 -0.95 5.57
CA LEU A 24 2.01 -1.06 6.99
C LEU A 24 3.29 -0.89 7.80
N ASP A 25 3.29 0.11 8.68
CA ASP A 25 4.34 0.27 9.67
C ASP A 25 4.05 -0.69 10.82
N GLN A 26 4.82 -1.77 10.90
CA GLN A 26 4.58 -2.82 11.88
C GLN A 26 4.90 -2.38 13.30
N ASP A 27 5.84 -1.47 13.48
CA ASP A 27 6.19 -0.97 14.82
C ASP A 27 5.08 -0.12 15.41
N ARG A 28 4.50 0.75 14.60
CA ARG A 28 3.44 1.66 15.02
C ARG A 28 2.05 1.15 14.67
N LYS A 29 1.97 0.07 13.91
CA LYS A 29 0.73 -0.52 13.43
C LYS A 29 -0.15 0.49 12.69
N ARG A 30 0.48 1.31 11.87
CA ARG A 30 -0.19 2.33 11.08
C ARG A 30 -0.11 2.00 9.60
N LEU A 31 -1.18 2.30 8.91
CA LEU A 31 -1.22 2.19 7.46
C LEU A 31 -0.83 3.54 6.86
N TYR A 32 0.09 3.50 5.91
CA TYR A 32 0.50 4.68 5.17
C TYR A 32 0.17 4.53 3.69
N PHE A 33 -0.15 5.64 3.09
CA PHE A 33 -0.30 5.73 1.65
C PHE A 33 0.71 6.73 1.10
N THR A 34 1.47 6.33 0.08
CA THR A 34 2.43 7.19 -0.58
C THR A 34 1.98 7.44 -2.00
N ASP A 35 1.79 8.73 -2.34
CA ASP A 35 1.47 9.14 -3.70
C ASP A 35 2.72 9.03 -4.56
N ILE A 36 2.60 8.35 -5.69
CA ILE A 36 3.75 8.05 -6.53
C ILE A 36 4.25 9.28 -7.29
N ASN A 37 3.36 10.22 -7.58
CA ASN A 37 3.71 11.43 -8.33
C ASN A 37 4.34 12.49 -7.44
N THR A 38 3.73 12.75 -6.29
CA THR A 38 4.20 13.78 -5.36
C THR A 38 5.20 13.23 -4.35
N LYS A 39 5.23 11.91 -4.19
CA LYS A 39 6.02 11.20 -3.19
C LYS A 39 5.66 11.58 -1.76
N ARG A 40 4.49 12.15 -1.58
CA ARG A 40 3.98 12.46 -0.26
C ARG A 40 3.44 11.20 0.40
N ARG A 41 3.85 11.01 1.64
CA ARG A 41 3.41 9.92 2.50
C ARG A 41 2.47 10.47 3.56
N ARG A 42 1.35 9.82 3.73
CA ARG A 42 0.40 10.20 4.78
C ARG A 42 -0.21 8.98 5.42
N THR A 43 -0.65 9.15 6.65
CA THR A 43 -1.36 8.09 7.36
C THR A 43 -2.73 7.91 6.76
N ASN A 44 -3.07 6.66 6.52
CA ASN A 44 -4.42 6.30 6.17
C ASN A 44 -5.00 5.57 7.39
N PRO A 45 -5.91 6.20 8.14
CA PRO A 45 -6.32 5.67 9.43
C PRO A 45 -7.13 4.38 9.38
N THR A 46 -7.68 4.07 8.23
CA THR A 46 -8.59 2.93 8.11
C THR A 46 -8.36 2.17 6.82
N ILE A 47 -8.11 0.88 6.96
CA ILE A 47 -8.21 -0.02 5.83
C ILE A 47 -9.64 -0.54 5.79
N THR A 48 -10.34 -0.29 4.70
CA THR A 48 -11.69 -0.82 4.53
C THR A 48 -11.63 -2.31 4.25
N LEU A 49 -12.69 -3.01 4.60
CA LEU A 49 -12.79 -4.43 4.33
C LEU A 49 -12.65 -4.71 2.82
N ASP A 50 -13.25 -3.87 2.02
CA ASP A 50 -13.19 -3.96 0.57
C ASP A 50 -11.75 -3.89 0.05
N LEU A 51 -10.97 -2.96 0.55
CA LEU A 51 -9.55 -2.86 0.20
C LEU A 51 -8.76 -4.07 0.72
N ALA A 52 -8.99 -4.45 1.95
CA ALA A 52 -8.25 -5.53 2.60
C ALA A 52 -8.39 -6.87 1.85
N LEU A 53 -9.59 -7.15 1.37
CA LEU A 53 -9.92 -8.42 0.73
C LEU A 53 -9.73 -8.42 -0.79
N ARG A 54 -9.34 -7.28 -1.36
CA ARG A 54 -9.03 -7.17 -2.78
C ARG A 54 -7.76 -7.95 -3.08
N GLU A 55 -7.67 -8.50 -4.28
CA GLU A 55 -6.43 -9.11 -4.76
C GLU A 55 -5.34 -8.05 -4.84
N GLY A 56 -4.22 -8.31 -4.21
CA GLY A 56 -3.13 -7.36 -4.08
C GLY A 56 -2.06 -7.52 -5.16
N GLU A 57 -1.40 -6.42 -5.47
CA GLU A 57 -0.26 -6.40 -6.37
C GLU A 57 0.88 -5.68 -5.68
N ILE A 58 2.01 -6.35 -5.54
CA ILE A 58 3.17 -5.81 -4.84
C ILE A 58 3.78 -4.67 -5.64
N TYR A 59 4.03 -3.56 -4.94
CA TYR A 59 4.82 -2.47 -5.47
C TYR A 59 6.30 -2.76 -5.22
N GLU A 60 7.11 -2.70 -6.26
CA GLU A 60 8.56 -2.82 -6.15
C GLU A 60 9.22 -1.50 -6.59
N GLU A 61 10.22 -1.07 -5.84
CA GLU A 61 10.99 0.10 -6.21
C GLU A 61 11.67 -0.13 -7.55
N GLY A 62 11.51 0.84 -8.45
CA GLY A 62 12.01 0.69 -9.80
C GLY A 62 10.97 0.30 -10.82
N ASP A 63 9.79 -0.14 -10.38
CA ASP A 63 8.66 -0.40 -11.27
C ASP A 63 8.07 0.88 -11.84
N VAL A 64 8.41 1.99 -11.25
CA VAL A 64 7.95 3.28 -11.71
C VAL A 64 8.80 3.70 -12.88
N VAL A 65 8.32 3.38 -14.05
CA VAL A 65 8.89 3.92 -15.27
C VAL A 65 8.33 5.32 -15.41
N GLY A 66 9.20 6.26 -15.25
CA GLY A 66 8.84 7.66 -15.43
C GLY A 66 8.31 7.94 -16.81
#